data_14dd4d49e2119bc17df101a065b5e2db
#
_entry.id   14dd4d49e2119bc17df101a065b5e2db
#
_cell.length_a   1.000
_cell.length_b   1.000
_cell.length_c   1.000
_cell.angle_alpha   90.00
_cell.angle_beta   90.00
_cell.angle_gamma   90.00
#
_symmetry.space_group_name_H-M   'P 1'
#
loop_
_entity.id
_entity.type
_entity.pdbx_description
1 polymer ?
#
loop_
_entity_poly.entity_id
_entity_poly.type
_entity_poly.pdbx_seq_one_letter_code
_entity_poly.pdbx_strand_id
1 'polypeptide(L)'
;MARCYAVLEHTRWPLYIVGPSGSGKSIIAMNLARQYALAKNVPAYYVQLSPEQTKTSLILGLRLENGSLAVKNGVVADCMERGGIIIVDEATHSVQEILLMFNSILDRTSVTAIGDKMIYAHEDFRIVFCSNDSRYSGNVKLPQSFAQRLVSFYFDYPTAEDEFLIVEQIVAEECRANDVVPVSLKRYIIELMREVRSNTYPLSVRNAAIAVVLCNLELLRRPEWRQTMIDSYFYDNRNVESIKRYLAKRVLGCEAASVTDLTDRRIMELEQALSAIGILTFKEIILQSFMYYLDVDLGFYDLQMVKEKLESSII
;
A
#
# COMPACT_ATOMS: atom_id res chain seq x y z
N MET A 1 4.96 15.00 3.76
CA MET A 1 6.31 14.81 3.18
C MET A 1 7.27 15.91 3.60
N ALA A 2 7.00 17.22 3.38
CA ALA A 2 7.93 18.32 3.72
C ALA A 2 8.44 18.31 5.16
N ARG A 3 7.56 18.07 6.15
CA ARG A 3 7.97 17.97 7.57
C ARG A 3 8.91 16.78 7.85
N CYS A 4 8.66 15.61 7.22
CA CYS A 4 9.55 14.46 7.36
C CYS A 4 10.94 14.76 6.80
N TYR A 5 10.99 15.40 5.62
CA TYR A 5 12.26 15.80 5.01
C TYR A 5 13.01 16.81 5.87
N ALA A 6 12.33 17.81 6.43
CA ALA A 6 12.94 18.78 7.33
C ALA A 6 13.59 18.12 8.57
N VAL A 7 12.96 17.09 9.14
CA VAL A 7 13.56 16.32 10.25
C VAL A 7 14.83 15.61 9.80
N LEU A 8 14.82 14.95 8.63
CA LEU A 8 16.02 14.28 8.08
C LEU A 8 17.16 15.26 7.77
N GLU A 9 16.83 16.42 7.23
CA GLU A 9 17.82 17.41 6.81
C GLU A 9 18.47 18.13 8.00
N HIS A 10 17.68 18.51 8.98
CA HIS A 10 18.12 19.41 10.05
C HIS A 10 18.38 18.72 11.39
N THR A 11 18.08 17.44 11.52
CA THR A 11 18.28 16.69 12.75
C THR A 11 18.86 15.30 12.50
N ARG A 12 19.32 14.64 13.56
CA ARG A 12 19.71 13.22 13.55
C ARG A 12 18.61 12.32 14.12
N TRP A 13 17.43 12.86 14.39
CA TRP A 13 16.35 12.08 14.95
C TRP A 13 15.80 11.06 13.94
N PRO A 14 15.63 9.81 14.37
CA PRO A 14 15.09 8.78 13.52
C PRO A 14 13.62 9.06 13.22
N LEU A 15 13.22 8.84 11.95
CA LEU A 15 11.83 8.91 11.55
C LEU A 15 11.13 7.57 11.77
N TYR A 16 9.86 7.62 12.13
CA TYR A 16 8.96 6.48 12.12
C TYR A 16 7.70 6.81 11.32
N ILE A 17 7.55 6.15 10.19
CA ILE A 17 6.41 6.28 9.29
C ILE A 17 5.45 5.14 9.57
N VAL A 18 4.27 5.46 10.09
CA VAL A 18 3.24 4.49 10.46
C VAL A 18 1.92 4.80 9.79
N GLY A 19 1.12 3.78 9.50
CA GLY A 19 -0.20 3.93 8.91
C GLY A 19 -0.77 2.59 8.46
N PRO A 20 -1.96 2.58 7.84
CA PRO A 20 -2.59 1.35 7.40
C PRO A 20 -1.79 0.64 6.30
N SER A 21 -2.01 -0.68 6.13
CA SER A 21 -1.39 -1.44 5.05
C SER A 21 -1.78 -0.85 3.69
N GLY A 22 -0.80 -0.73 2.78
CA GLY A 22 -1.05 -0.22 1.44
C GLY A 22 -1.32 1.30 1.32
N SER A 23 -1.03 2.10 2.37
CA SER A 23 -1.10 3.58 2.31
C SER A 23 0.11 4.24 1.64
N GLY A 24 1.07 3.46 1.12
CA GLY A 24 2.24 3.99 0.40
C GLY A 24 3.43 4.36 1.28
N LYS A 25 3.48 3.93 2.55
CA LYS A 25 4.57 4.25 3.51
C LYS A 25 5.97 3.98 2.97
N SER A 26 6.20 2.78 2.43
CA SER A 26 7.50 2.38 1.90
C SER A 26 7.91 3.25 0.70
N ILE A 27 6.95 3.63 -0.17
CA ILE A 27 7.19 4.54 -1.29
C ILE A 27 7.56 5.93 -0.79
N ILE A 28 6.85 6.44 0.23
CA ILE A 28 7.16 7.73 0.88
C ILE A 28 8.57 7.70 1.47
N ALA A 29 8.92 6.62 2.21
CA ALA A 29 10.25 6.46 2.79
C ALA A 29 11.35 6.40 1.72
N MET A 30 11.13 5.64 0.63
CA MET A 30 12.07 5.56 -0.48
C MET A 30 12.29 6.90 -1.17
N ASN A 31 11.22 7.68 -1.38
CA ASN A 31 11.33 9.01 -1.97
C ASN A 31 12.09 9.98 -1.05
N LEU A 32 11.82 9.97 0.25
CA LEU A 32 12.54 10.76 1.24
C LEU A 32 14.02 10.38 1.28
N ALA A 33 14.32 9.08 1.30
CA ALA A 33 15.68 8.58 1.30
C ALA A 33 16.43 8.96 0.03
N ARG A 34 15.79 8.86 -1.14
CA ARG A 34 16.38 9.28 -2.42
C ARG A 34 16.69 10.76 -2.44
N GLN A 35 15.77 11.61 -1.98
CA GLN A 35 15.99 13.06 -1.92
C GLN A 35 17.16 13.41 -0.99
N TYR A 36 17.20 12.79 0.20
CA TYR A 36 18.29 13.01 1.16
C TYR A 36 19.64 12.54 0.60
N ALA A 37 19.69 11.33 0.05
CA ALA A 37 20.90 10.75 -0.52
C ALA A 37 21.48 11.60 -1.65
N LEU A 38 20.61 12.11 -2.53
CA LEU A 38 21.03 13.02 -3.61
C LEU A 38 21.52 14.37 -3.07
N ALA A 39 20.83 14.96 -2.10
CA ALA A 39 21.19 16.27 -1.53
C ALA A 39 22.52 16.24 -0.76
N LYS A 40 22.83 15.11 -0.09
CA LYS A 40 24.04 14.93 0.73
C LYS A 40 25.16 14.16 0.01
N ASN A 41 24.89 13.63 -1.19
CA ASN A 41 25.80 12.76 -1.94
C ASN A 41 26.24 11.53 -1.12
N VAL A 42 25.28 10.89 -0.43
CA VAL A 42 25.47 9.70 0.40
C VAL A 42 24.68 8.52 -0.11
N PRO A 43 25.04 7.25 0.22
CA PRO A 43 24.27 6.09 -0.19
C PRO A 43 22.93 5.98 0.53
N ALA A 44 21.96 5.36 -0.15
CA ALA A 44 20.69 4.93 0.44
C ALA A 44 20.64 3.41 0.54
N TYR A 45 20.17 2.92 1.66
CA TYR A 45 20.04 1.49 1.96
C TYR A 45 18.59 1.14 2.28
N TYR A 46 18.23 -0.10 2.01
CA TYR A 46 16.91 -0.63 2.33
C TYR A 46 17.06 -2.01 3.00
N VAL A 47 16.34 -2.22 4.06
CA VAL A 47 16.22 -3.52 4.72
C VAL A 47 14.76 -3.70 5.14
N GLN A 48 14.21 -4.86 4.81
CA GLN A 48 12.90 -5.29 5.29
C GLN A 48 13.13 -6.26 6.45
N LEU A 49 12.55 -5.98 7.61
CA LEU A 49 12.66 -6.85 8.76
C LEU A 49 11.70 -8.04 8.64
N SER A 50 12.15 -9.19 9.13
CA SER A 50 11.37 -10.41 9.24
C SER A 50 11.64 -11.09 10.59
N PRO A 51 10.77 -12.01 11.05
CA PRO A 51 10.97 -12.75 12.31
C PRO A 51 12.25 -13.60 12.31
N GLU A 52 12.73 -14.00 11.14
CA GLU A 52 13.93 -14.84 10.97
C GLU A 52 15.24 -14.05 11.02
N GLN A 53 15.14 -12.73 10.96
CA GLN A 53 16.31 -11.88 10.93
C GLN A 53 17.01 -11.85 12.28
N THR A 54 18.34 -11.86 12.25
CA THR A 54 19.15 -11.85 13.46
C THR A 54 19.86 -10.50 13.61
N LYS A 55 20.19 -10.15 14.86
CA LYS A 55 21.06 -9.00 15.16
C LYS A 55 22.36 -9.06 14.36
N THR A 56 22.94 -10.28 14.27
CA THR A 56 24.18 -10.51 13.54
C THR A 56 24.07 -10.17 12.07
N SER A 57 22.97 -10.54 11.40
CA SER A 57 22.81 -10.28 9.95
C SER A 57 22.69 -8.79 9.60
N LEU A 58 22.20 -7.96 10.54
CA LEU A 58 22.04 -6.51 10.33
C LEU A 58 23.31 -5.72 10.60
N ILE A 59 24.06 -6.12 11.62
CA ILE A 59 25.26 -5.41 12.08
C ILE A 59 26.52 -6.04 11.50
N LEU A 60 26.57 -7.37 11.39
CA LEU A 60 27.73 -8.16 11.02
C LEU A 60 27.41 -8.98 9.78
N GLY A 61 28.09 -8.71 8.68
CA GLY A 61 28.03 -9.53 7.47
C GLY A 61 29.15 -10.56 7.46
N LEU A 62 28.84 -11.75 6.94
CA LEU A 62 29.85 -12.78 6.65
C LEU A 62 29.99 -12.91 5.15
N ARG A 63 31.21 -12.85 4.64
CA ARG A 63 31.52 -13.02 3.21
C ARG A 63 32.62 -14.05 3.02
N LEU A 64 32.45 -14.90 2.04
CA LEU A 64 33.52 -15.82 1.61
C LEU A 64 34.49 -15.05 0.70
N GLU A 65 35.72 -14.83 1.15
CA GLU A 65 36.78 -14.20 0.37
C GLU A 65 37.99 -15.13 0.32
N ASN A 66 38.41 -15.47 -0.88
CA ASN A 66 39.58 -16.38 -1.14
C ASN A 66 39.49 -17.71 -0.35
N GLY A 67 38.29 -18.28 -0.21
CA GLY A 67 38.08 -19.54 0.49
C GLY A 67 38.07 -19.45 2.03
N SER A 68 38.17 -18.23 2.60
CA SER A 68 38.09 -17.97 4.04
C SER A 68 36.88 -17.08 4.34
N LEU A 69 36.24 -17.31 5.50
CA LEU A 69 35.16 -16.46 5.99
C LEU A 69 35.73 -15.13 6.53
N ALA A 70 35.43 -14.04 5.83
CA ALA A 70 35.77 -12.70 6.30
C ALA A 70 34.56 -12.04 6.94
N VAL A 71 34.79 -11.40 8.10
CA VAL A 71 33.77 -10.56 8.78
C VAL A 71 33.75 -9.20 8.11
N LYS A 72 32.55 -8.77 7.66
CA LYS A 72 32.29 -7.43 7.13
C LYS A 72 31.19 -6.74 7.93
N ASN A 73 31.04 -5.44 7.73
CA ASN A 73 29.90 -4.72 8.24
C ASN A 73 28.60 -5.25 7.63
N GLY A 74 27.57 -5.47 8.45
CA GLY A 74 26.21 -5.64 7.97
C GLY A 74 25.65 -4.32 7.44
N VAL A 75 24.48 -4.36 6.82
CA VAL A 75 23.89 -3.20 6.11
C VAL A 75 23.72 -1.97 7.02
N VAL A 76 23.34 -2.16 8.27
CA VAL A 76 23.16 -1.07 9.25
C VAL A 76 24.51 -0.45 9.61
N ALA A 77 25.49 -1.29 9.94
CA ALA A 77 26.83 -0.85 10.33
C ALA A 77 27.57 -0.16 9.15
N ASP A 78 27.40 -0.68 7.94
CA ASP A 78 27.98 -0.05 6.72
C ASP A 78 27.37 1.34 6.48
N CYS A 79 26.06 1.47 6.61
CA CYS A 79 25.36 2.75 6.51
C CYS A 79 25.81 3.74 7.58
N MET A 80 25.97 3.29 8.82
CA MET A 80 26.47 4.13 9.91
C MET A 80 27.90 4.65 9.65
N GLU A 81 28.81 3.78 9.23
CA GLU A 81 30.20 4.12 9.05
C GLU A 81 30.42 5.04 7.84
N ARG A 82 29.68 4.83 6.74
CA ARG A 82 29.81 5.61 5.50
C ARG A 82 29.02 6.91 5.47
N GLY A 83 28.07 7.08 6.39
CA GLY A 83 27.17 8.23 6.37
C GLY A 83 26.13 8.09 5.25
N GLY A 84 25.09 7.34 5.46
CA GLY A 84 24.00 7.15 4.52
C GLY A 84 22.64 7.27 5.17
N ILE A 85 21.61 7.04 4.38
CA ILE A 85 20.25 6.88 4.88
C ILE A 85 19.79 5.45 4.71
N ILE A 86 19.26 4.84 5.78
CA ILE A 86 18.72 3.50 5.75
C ILE A 86 17.22 3.50 6.04
N ILE A 87 16.46 2.80 5.21
CA ILE A 87 15.05 2.48 5.43
C ILE A 87 14.99 1.10 6.06
N VAL A 88 14.32 1.02 7.20
CA VAL A 88 14.02 -0.23 7.92
C VAL A 88 12.51 -0.45 7.84
N ASP A 89 12.11 -1.25 6.86
CA ASP A 89 10.70 -1.53 6.58
C ASP A 89 10.20 -2.72 7.41
N GLU A 90 8.87 -2.78 7.61
CA GLU A 90 8.19 -3.81 8.39
C GLU A 90 8.73 -3.94 9.83
N ALA A 91 9.05 -2.80 10.47
CA ALA A 91 9.69 -2.78 11.79
C ALA A 91 8.93 -3.57 12.87
N THR A 92 7.59 -3.64 12.79
CA THR A 92 6.74 -4.38 13.72
C THR A 92 6.63 -5.88 13.43
N HIS A 93 7.17 -6.37 12.32
CA HIS A 93 7.22 -7.80 12.01
C HIS A 93 8.46 -8.51 12.55
N SER A 94 9.38 -7.77 13.15
CA SER A 94 10.59 -8.35 13.77
C SER A 94 10.38 -8.69 15.24
N VAL A 95 11.26 -9.53 15.77
CA VAL A 95 11.30 -9.81 17.22
C VAL A 95 11.78 -8.59 18.00
N GLN A 96 11.32 -8.46 19.25
CA GLN A 96 11.65 -7.29 20.09
C GLN A 96 13.15 -7.05 20.27
N GLU A 97 13.94 -8.11 20.33
CA GLU A 97 15.41 -8.04 20.48
C GLU A 97 16.08 -7.28 19.32
N ILE A 98 15.53 -7.39 18.11
CA ILE A 98 16.01 -6.64 16.95
C ILE A 98 15.73 -5.14 17.11
N LEU A 99 14.53 -4.77 17.55
CA LEU A 99 14.19 -3.37 17.80
C LEU A 99 15.03 -2.78 18.95
N LEU A 100 15.26 -3.55 20.02
CA LEU A 100 16.09 -3.11 21.15
C LEU A 100 17.56 -2.90 20.77
N MET A 101 18.06 -3.65 19.77
CA MET A 101 19.41 -3.45 19.24
C MET A 101 19.60 -2.02 18.70
N PHE A 102 18.56 -1.45 18.11
CA PHE A 102 18.66 -0.09 17.59
C PHE A 102 18.76 0.99 18.67
N ASN A 103 18.43 0.70 19.94
CA ASN A 103 18.47 1.72 20.99
C ASN A 103 19.82 2.42 21.09
N SER A 104 20.94 1.68 21.03
CA SER A 104 22.28 2.28 21.07
C SER A 104 22.61 3.13 19.84
N ILE A 105 22.05 2.75 18.67
CA ILE A 105 22.23 3.47 17.41
C ILE A 105 21.41 4.76 17.41
N LEU A 106 20.21 4.72 18.02
CA LEU A 106 19.28 5.85 18.08
C LEU A 106 19.58 6.84 19.21
N ASP A 107 20.45 6.49 20.14
CA ASP A 107 20.88 7.39 21.19
C ASP A 107 21.83 8.49 20.64
N ARG A 108 22.07 9.53 21.42
CA ARG A 108 22.92 10.67 21.02
C ARG A 108 24.33 10.25 20.62
N THR A 109 24.85 9.20 21.22
CA THR A 109 26.17 8.64 20.91
C THR A 109 26.19 7.90 19.59
N SER A 110 25.03 7.42 19.11
CA SER A 110 24.85 6.70 17.85
C SER A 110 25.97 5.69 17.59
N VAL A 111 26.09 4.72 18.48
CA VAL A 111 27.17 3.74 18.48
C VAL A 111 26.65 2.30 18.45
N THR A 112 27.38 1.43 17.76
CA THR A 112 27.20 -0.03 17.83
C THR A 112 28.56 -0.70 17.89
N ALA A 113 28.59 -2.03 18.19
CA ALA A 113 29.84 -2.77 18.26
C ALA A 113 29.78 -4.03 17.38
N ILE A 114 30.89 -4.32 16.70
CA ILE A 114 31.13 -5.54 15.94
C ILE A 114 32.39 -6.19 16.51
N GLY A 115 32.21 -7.28 17.30
CA GLY A 115 33.31 -7.82 18.08
C GLY A 115 33.87 -6.75 19.04
N ASP A 116 35.17 -6.52 18.97
CA ASP A 116 35.87 -5.49 19.76
C ASP A 116 35.88 -4.09 19.08
N LYS A 117 35.36 -3.97 17.86
CA LYS A 117 35.33 -2.69 17.11
C LYS A 117 34.05 -1.92 17.44
N MET A 118 34.22 -0.69 17.93
CA MET A 118 33.14 0.28 18.06
C MET A 118 32.93 1.01 16.73
N ILE A 119 31.67 1.11 16.28
CA ILE A 119 31.25 1.86 15.10
C ILE A 119 30.42 3.03 15.55
N TYR A 120 30.88 4.23 15.23
CA TYR A 120 30.18 5.49 15.47
C TYR A 120 29.47 5.92 14.19
N ALA A 121 28.25 6.43 14.32
CA ALA A 121 27.52 6.92 13.17
C ALA A 121 28.14 8.21 12.64
N HIS A 122 28.35 8.25 11.32
CA HIS A 122 28.73 9.43 10.58
C HIS A 122 27.69 10.57 10.79
N GLU A 123 28.09 11.81 10.60
CA GLU A 123 27.19 12.95 10.78
C GLU A 123 25.98 12.95 9.83
N ASP A 124 26.14 12.40 8.63
CA ASP A 124 25.08 12.26 7.64
C ASP A 124 24.30 10.94 7.74
N PHE A 125 24.54 10.13 8.76
CA PHE A 125 23.73 8.92 9.00
C PHE A 125 22.30 9.30 9.36
N ARG A 126 21.33 8.69 8.65
CA ARG A 126 19.90 8.81 8.94
C ARG A 126 19.22 7.45 8.89
N ILE A 127 18.15 7.31 9.68
CA ILE A 127 17.36 6.09 9.71
C ILE A 127 15.86 6.40 9.67
N VAL A 128 15.13 5.67 8.84
CA VAL A 128 13.69 5.76 8.66
C VAL A 128 13.10 4.39 8.90
N PHE A 129 12.24 4.25 9.89
CA PHE A 129 11.47 3.03 10.13
C PHE A 129 10.09 3.16 9.50
N CYS A 130 9.61 2.08 8.91
CA CYS A 130 8.24 1.96 8.42
C CYS A 130 7.55 0.77 9.08
N SER A 131 6.28 0.90 9.39
CA SER A 131 5.45 -0.24 9.79
C SER A 131 3.97 0.01 9.58
N ASN A 132 3.22 -1.08 9.61
CA ASN A 132 1.78 -1.00 9.69
C ASN A 132 1.34 -0.56 11.10
N ASP A 133 0.15 0.02 11.19
CA ASP A 133 -0.45 0.42 12.45
C ASP A 133 -0.64 -0.81 13.36
N SER A 134 -0.42 -0.62 14.66
CA SER A 134 -0.55 -1.67 15.68
C SER A 134 -1.98 -2.23 15.82
N ARG A 135 -2.97 -1.58 15.19
CA ARG A 135 -4.36 -2.06 15.11
C ARG A 135 -4.53 -3.28 14.20
N TYR A 136 -3.57 -3.56 13.32
CA TYR A 136 -3.60 -4.73 12.45
C TYR A 136 -3.04 -5.95 13.18
N SER A 137 -3.68 -7.12 13.00
CA SER A 137 -3.25 -8.38 13.57
C SER A 137 -1.84 -8.76 13.11
N GLY A 138 -1.06 -9.38 13.99
CA GLY A 138 0.32 -9.83 13.68
C GLY A 138 1.42 -8.81 13.97
N ASN A 139 1.09 -7.54 14.26
CA ASN A 139 2.11 -6.54 14.59
C ASN A 139 2.56 -6.64 16.05
N VAL A 140 3.87 -6.69 16.26
CA VAL A 140 4.46 -6.60 17.60
C VAL A 140 4.39 -5.15 18.08
N LYS A 141 3.92 -4.96 19.32
CA LYS A 141 3.93 -3.63 19.93
C LYS A 141 5.37 -3.15 20.10
N LEU A 142 5.65 -1.93 19.64
CA LEU A 142 6.98 -1.34 19.81
C LEU A 142 7.38 -1.26 21.29
N PRO A 143 8.60 -1.68 21.65
CA PRO A 143 9.13 -1.46 23.00
C PRO A 143 9.11 0.04 23.33
N GLN A 144 8.69 0.40 24.55
CA GLN A 144 8.56 1.79 24.95
C GLN A 144 9.89 2.55 24.83
N SER A 145 10.99 1.92 25.19
CA SER A 145 12.33 2.50 25.09
C SER A 145 12.74 2.83 23.65
N PHE A 146 12.30 2.02 22.69
CA PHE A 146 12.50 2.26 21.27
C PHE A 146 11.59 3.39 20.77
N ALA A 147 10.28 3.31 21.07
CA ALA A 147 9.29 4.28 20.60
C ALA A 147 9.56 5.73 21.02
N GLN A 148 10.10 5.93 22.24
CA GLN A 148 10.44 7.25 22.78
C GLN A 148 11.60 7.95 22.06
N ARG A 149 12.35 7.24 21.22
CA ARG A 149 13.46 7.76 20.44
C ARG A 149 13.09 8.20 19.05
N LEU A 150 11.85 7.94 18.62
CA LEU A 150 11.37 8.12 17.25
C LEU A 150 10.55 9.39 17.09
N VAL A 151 10.72 10.08 15.97
CA VAL A 151 9.80 11.12 15.51
C VAL A 151 8.78 10.45 14.59
N SER A 152 7.56 10.29 15.10
CA SER A 152 6.52 9.52 14.43
C SER A 152 5.63 10.39 13.54
N PHE A 153 5.37 9.91 12.33
CA PHE A 153 4.43 10.49 11.38
C PHE A 153 3.41 9.43 10.97
N TYR A 154 2.15 9.76 11.12
CA TYR A 154 1.06 8.91 10.68
C TYR A 154 0.62 9.29 9.26
N PHE A 155 0.61 8.31 8.35
CA PHE A 155 0.13 8.46 6.98
C PHE A 155 -1.07 7.55 6.78
N ASP A 156 -2.21 8.17 6.63
CA ASP A 156 -3.46 7.49 6.30
C ASP A 156 -3.55 7.19 4.80
N TYR A 157 -4.61 6.55 4.38
CA TYR A 157 -4.93 6.40 2.97
C TYR A 157 -5.05 7.77 2.28
N PRO A 158 -4.65 7.86 1.00
CA PRO A 158 -4.77 9.10 0.25
C PRO A 158 -6.23 9.54 0.12
N THR A 159 -6.45 10.79 -0.27
CA THR A 159 -7.77 11.28 -0.68
C THR A 159 -8.27 10.50 -1.89
N ALA A 160 -9.57 10.54 -2.19
CA ALA A 160 -10.11 9.83 -3.37
C ALA A 160 -9.45 10.30 -4.67
N GLU A 161 -9.16 11.59 -4.78
CA GLU A 161 -8.52 12.16 -5.95
C GLU A 161 -7.04 11.75 -6.07
N ASP A 162 -6.28 11.79 -4.96
CA ASP A 162 -4.90 11.33 -4.96
C ASP A 162 -4.83 9.81 -5.21
N GLU A 163 -5.76 9.03 -4.66
CA GLU A 163 -5.84 7.59 -4.88
C GLU A 163 -6.10 7.29 -6.36
N PHE A 164 -6.98 8.05 -7.00
CA PHE A 164 -7.23 7.94 -8.44
C PHE A 164 -5.95 8.19 -9.24
N LEU A 165 -5.20 9.25 -8.94
CA LEU A 165 -3.94 9.56 -9.63
C LEU A 165 -2.89 8.47 -9.43
N ILE A 166 -2.79 7.92 -8.23
CA ILE A 166 -1.86 6.82 -7.94
C ILE A 166 -2.27 5.55 -8.70
N VAL A 167 -3.56 5.23 -8.75
CA VAL A 167 -4.07 4.08 -9.52
C VAL A 167 -3.78 4.25 -11.01
N GLU A 168 -4.03 5.44 -11.58
CA GLU A 168 -3.69 5.75 -12.96
C GLU A 168 -2.20 5.52 -13.26
N GLN A 169 -1.33 5.98 -12.37
CA GLN A 169 0.11 5.78 -12.51
C GLN A 169 0.48 4.29 -12.45
N ILE A 170 -0.03 3.54 -11.48
CA ILE A 170 0.25 2.10 -11.35
C ILE A 170 -0.25 1.35 -12.58
N VAL A 171 -1.46 1.66 -13.07
CA VAL A 171 -2.02 1.03 -14.27
C VAL A 171 -1.15 1.32 -15.50
N ALA A 172 -0.67 2.56 -15.65
CA ALA A 172 0.21 2.94 -16.75
C ALA A 172 1.58 2.24 -16.71
N GLU A 173 2.12 2.00 -15.51
CA GLU A 173 3.42 1.36 -15.32
C GLU A 173 3.34 -0.17 -15.47
N GLU A 174 2.30 -0.79 -14.93
CA GLU A 174 2.19 -2.26 -14.83
C GLU A 174 1.41 -2.88 -15.98
N CYS A 175 0.45 -2.17 -16.58
CA CYS A 175 -0.37 -2.67 -17.67
C CYS A 175 0.31 -2.43 -19.03
N ARG A 176 0.80 -3.51 -19.65
CA ARG A 176 1.40 -3.45 -21.00
C ARG A 176 0.38 -3.32 -22.12
N ALA A 177 -0.89 -3.59 -21.84
CA ALA A 177 -1.98 -3.45 -22.78
C ALA A 177 -2.49 -2.00 -22.82
N ASN A 178 -3.10 -1.61 -23.94
CA ASN A 178 -3.75 -0.31 -24.01
C ASN A 178 -4.84 -0.20 -22.95
N ASP A 179 -4.83 0.91 -22.22
CA ASP A 179 -5.86 1.20 -21.23
C ASP A 179 -7.16 1.66 -21.93
N VAL A 180 -8.19 0.85 -21.80
CA VAL A 180 -9.50 1.07 -22.40
C VAL A 180 -10.60 1.28 -21.36
N VAL A 181 -10.24 1.27 -20.07
CA VAL A 181 -11.20 1.47 -18.97
C VAL A 181 -11.58 2.95 -18.90
N PRO A 182 -12.86 3.31 -19.01
CA PRO A 182 -13.30 4.69 -18.86
C PRO A 182 -12.94 5.30 -17.51
N VAL A 183 -12.58 6.57 -17.48
CA VAL A 183 -12.21 7.30 -16.25
C VAL A 183 -13.31 7.21 -15.19
N SER A 184 -14.58 7.34 -15.59
CA SER A 184 -15.73 7.23 -14.69
C SER A 184 -15.83 5.83 -14.03
N LEU A 185 -15.50 4.78 -14.79
CA LEU A 185 -15.49 3.41 -14.27
C LEU A 185 -14.34 3.18 -13.29
N LYS A 186 -13.16 3.71 -13.57
CA LYS A 186 -12.03 3.68 -12.63
C LYS A 186 -12.35 4.38 -11.32
N ARG A 187 -12.96 5.57 -11.39
CA ARG A 187 -13.43 6.30 -10.20
C ARG A 187 -14.44 5.49 -9.39
N TYR A 188 -15.37 4.84 -10.08
CA TYR A 188 -16.36 3.97 -9.43
C TYR A 188 -15.69 2.79 -8.70
N ILE A 189 -14.72 2.10 -9.33
CA ILE A 189 -13.96 1.01 -8.70
C ILE A 189 -13.26 1.50 -7.43
N ILE A 190 -12.60 2.65 -7.51
CA ILE A 190 -11.86 3.23 -6.39
C ILE A 190 -12.81 3.59 -5.23
N GLU A 191 -13.94 4.23 -5.52
CA GLU A 191 -14.92 4.58 -4.50
C GLU A 191 -15.50 3.34 -3.82
N LEU A 192 -15.86 2.32 -4.59
CA LEU A 192 -16.33 1.05 -4.05
C LEU A 192 -15.29 0.40 -3.12
N MET A 193 -14.02 0.37 -3.54
CA MET A 193 -12.94 -0.15 -2.69
C MET A 193 -12.78 0.66 -1.40
N ARG A 194 -12.98 1.97 -1.46
CA ARG A 194 -12.93 2.86 -0.29
C ARG A 194 -14.09 2.63 0.68
N GLU A 195 -15.30 2.42 0.17
CA GLU A 195 -16.50 2.12 0.98
C GLU A 195 -16.35 0.80 1.76
N VAL A 196 -15.77 -0.22 1.14
CA VAL A 196 -15.54 -1.52 1.77
C VAL A 196 -14.33 -1.51 2.71
N ARG A 197 -13.38 -0.62 2.45
CA ARG A 197 -12.15 -0.51 3.24
C ARG A 197 -12.43 -0.28 4.72
N SER A 198 -11.86 -1.11 5.57
CA SER A 198 -11.98 -1.03 7.02
C SER A 198 -10.70 -1.53 7.70
N ASN A 199 -10.62 -1.41 9.03
CA ASN A 199 -9.50 -1.98 9.79
C ASN A 199 -9.45 -3.52 9.70
N THR A 200 -10.61 -4.15 9.53
CA THR A 200 -10.71 -5.61 9.34
C THR A 200 -10.33 -6.00 7.91
N TYR A 201 -10.66 -5.14 6.94
CA TYR A 201 -10.42 -5.36 5.52
C TYR A 201 -9.60 -4.20 4.95
N PRO A 202 -8.28 -4.19 5.11
CA PRO A 202 -7.42 -3.08 4.72
C PRO A 202 -7.15 -3.08 3.22
N LEU A 203 -8.18 -2.82 2.41
CA LEU A 203 -8.02 -2.72 0.96
C LEU A 203 -7.07 -1.59 0.60
N SER A 204 -6.00 -1.95 -0.06
CA SER A 204 -4.95 -1.03 -0.46
C SER A 204 -5.26 -0.35 -1.80
N VAL A 205 -4.57 0.74 -2.07
CA VAL A 205 -4.57 1.39 -3.40
C VAL A 205 -4.14 0.40 -4.50
N ARG A 206 -3.22 -0.54 -4.17
CA ARG A 206 -2.81 -1.61 -5.09
C ARG A 206 -3.96 -2.53 -5.48
N ASN A 207 -4.86 -2.86 -4.55
CA ASN A 207 -6.05 -3.67 -4.86
C ASN A 207 -6.96 -2.96 -5.85
N ALA A 208 -7.15 -1.64 -5.71
CA ALA A 208 -7.91 -0.84 -6.67
C ALA A 208 -7.24 -0.84 -8.05
N ALA A 209 -5.91 -0.69 -8.12
CA ALA A 209 -5.16 -0.77 -9.38
C ALA A 209 -5.28 -2.15 -10.03
N ILE A 210 -5.17 -3.25 -9.26
CA ILE A 210 -5.36 -4.61 -9.76
C ILE A 210 -6.77 -4.77 -10.34
N ALA A 211 -7.80 -4.29 -9.65
CA ALA A 211 -9.19 -4.37 -10.14
C ALA A 211 -9.35 -3.61 -11.47
N VAL A 212 -8.75 -2.43 -11.61
CA VAL A 212 -8.75 -1.67 -12.88
C VAL A 212 -8.03 -2.44 -13.99
N VAL A 213 -6.85 -3.01 -13.71
CA VAL A 213 -6.10 -3.82 -14.70
C VAL A 213 -6.90 -5.03 -15.15
N LEU A 214 -7.52 -5.77 -14.23
CA LEU A 214 -8.35 -6.93 -14.56
C LEU A 214 -9.57 -6.51 -15.40
N CYS A 215 -10.22 -5.40 -15.05
CA CYS A 215 -11.31 -4.83 -15.84
C CYS A 215 -10.84 -4.47 -17.25
N ASN A 216 -9.65 -3.86 -17.39
CA ASN A 216 -9.06 -3.53 -18.68
C ASN A 216 -8.86 -4.79 -19.55
N LEU A 217 -8.30 -5.84 -18.99
CA LEU A 217 -8.08 -7.10 -19.69
C LEU A 217 -9.40 -7.74 -20.16
N GLU A 218 -10.45 -7.71 -19.34
CA GLU A 218 -11.77 -8.22 -19.74
C GLU A 218 -12.40 -7.37 -20.84
N LEU A 219 -12.29 -6.06 -20.80
CA LEU A 219 -12.78 -5.16 -21.86
C LEU A 219 -12.02 -5.35 -23.17
N LEU A 220 -10.74 -5.64 -23.12
CA LEU A 220 -9.95 -5.98 -24.31
C LEU A 220 -10.34 -7.33 -24.90
N ARG A 221 -10.67 -8.31 -24.05
CA ARG A 221 -11.12 -9.64 -24.47
C ARG A 221 -12.52 -9.64 -25.09
N ARG A 222 -13.37 -8.68 -24.69
CA ARG A 222 -14.77 -8.57 -25.10
C ARG A 222 -15.06 -7.20 -25.73
N PRO A 223 -14.68 -7.02 -27.01
CA PRO A 223 -14.80 -5.71 -27.66
C PRO A 223 -16.26 -5.22 -27.77
N GLU A 224 -17.25 -6.12 -27.78
CA GLU A 224 -18.68 -5.77 -27.73
C GLU A 224 -19.07 -5.03 -26.44
N TRP A 225 -18.45 -5.38 -25.32
CA TRP A 225 -18.65 -4.65 -24.06
C TRP A 225 -18.02 -3.27 -24.09
N ARG A 226 -16.84 -3.17 -24.71
CA ARG A 226 -16.18 -1.90 -24.93
C ARG A 226 -17.07 -0.96 -25.74
N GLN A 227 -17.69 -1.43 -26.84
CA GLN A 227 -18.59 -0.62 -27.65
C GLN A 227 -19.82 -0.18 -26.84
N THR A 228 -20.42 -1.08 -26.08
CA THR A 228 -21.55 -0.76 -25.19
C THR A 228 -21.18 0.29 -24.15
N MET A 229 -19.94 0.27 -23.63
CA MET A 229 -19.44 1.28 -22.69
C MET A 229 -19.10 2.60 -23.37
N ILE A 230 -18.57 2.59 -24.63
CA ILE A 230 -18.31 3.80 -25.42
C ILE A 230 -19.60 4.55 -25.68
N ASP A 231 -20.67 3.83 -26.03
CA ASP A 231 -22.00 4.42 -26.26
C ASP A 231 -22.71 4.82 -24.98
N SER A 232 -22.12 4.49 -23.83
CA SER A 232 -22.65 4.77 -22.51
C SER A 232 -21.91 5.93 -21.85
N TYR A 233 -22.57 6.61 -20.90
CA TYR A 233 -22.03 7.74 -20.15
C TYR A 233 -20.74 7.47 -19.33
N PHE A 234 -20.16 6.28 -19.38
CA PHE A 234 -18.90 5.97 -18.72
C PHE A 234 -17.71 6.79 -19.26
N TYR A 235 -17.79 7.27 -20.51
CA TYR A 235 -16.76 8.13 -21.11
C TYR A 235 -16.90 9.62 -20.77
N ASP A 236 -18.03 10.01 -20.21
CA ASP A 236 -18.21 11.36 -19.68
C ASP A 236 -17.72 11.41 -18.23
N ASN A 237 -16.73 12.15 -17.90
CA ASN A 237 -16.14 12.40 -16.56
C ASN A 237 -17.16 12.64 -15.42
N ARG A 238 -18.23 11.86 -15.33
CA ARG A 238 -19.32 12.00 -14.37
C ARG A 238 -19.03 11.15 -13.13
N ASN A 239 -19.52 11.62 -12.01
CA ASN A 239 -19.38 10.96 -10.71
C ASN A 239 -20.14 9.61 -10.67
N VAL A 240 -19.86 8.81 -9.66
CA VAL A 240 -20.47 7.49 -9.41
C VAL A 240 -22.00 7.53 -9.47
N GLU A 241 -22.60 8.58 -8.94
CA GLU A 241 -24.06 8.77 -8.93
C GLU A 241 -24.65 8.88 -10.34
N SER A 242 -23.91 9.51 -11.26
CA SER A 242 -24.31 9.58 -12.67
C SER A 242 -24.25 8.23 -13.35
N ILE A 243 -23.27 7.38 -12.98
CA ILE A 243 -23.17 6.01 -13.48
C ILE A 243 -24.34 5.18 -12.95
N LYS A 244 -24.62 5.23 -11.65
CA LYS A 244 -25.75 4.55 -11.03
C LYS A 244 -27.08 4.94 -11.70
N ARG A 245 -27.33 6.24 -11.90
CA ARG A 245 -28.52 6.74 -12.59
C ARG A 245 -28.62 6.27 -14.04
N TYR A 246 -27.50 6.28 -14.75
CA TYR A 246 -27.46 5.78 -16.12
C TYR A 246 -27.82 4.29 -16.19
N LEU A 247 -27.22 3.47 -15.34
CA LEU A 247 -27.51 2.03 -15.27
C LEU A 247 -28.98 1.78 -14.91
N ALA A 248 -29.52 2.50 -13.93
CA ALA A 248 -30.93 2.41 -13.56
C ALA A 248 -31.86 2.81 -14.72
N LYS A 249 -31.58 3.88 -15.43
CA LYS A 249 -32.38 4.33 -16.59
C LYS A 249 -32.34 3.34 -17.74
N ARG A 250 -31.16 2.85 -18.12
CA ARG A 250 -30.98 1.97 -19.28
C ARG A 250 -31.51 0.58 -19.03
N VAL A 251 -31.35 0.08 -17.83
CA VAL A 251 -31.68 -1.32 -17.48
C VAL A 251 -33.12 -1.45 -17.00
N LEU A 252 -33.58 -0.50 -16.19
CA LEU A 252 -34.93 -0.56 -15.59
C LEU A 252 -35.98 0.29 -16.32
N GLY A 253 -35.56 1.06 -17.31
CA GLY A 253 -36.44 2.02 -17.99
C GLY A 253 -37.04 3.10 -17.07
N CYS A 254 -36.44 3.32 -15.89
CA CYS A 254 -36.90 4.28 -14.90
C CYS A 254 -36.10 5.56 -14.93
N GLU A 255 -36.77 6.71 -14.79
CA GLU A 255 -36.15 7.98 -14.40
C GLU A 255 -36.07 8.06 -12.86
N ALA A 256 -35.43 7.10 -12.22
CA ALA A 256 -35.26 7.14 -10.77
C ALA A 256 -34.37 8.32 -10.37
N ALA A 257 -34.85 9.17 -9.49
CA ALA A 257 -34.12 10.36 -9.04
C ALA A 257 -32.92 9.97 -8.14
N SER A 258 -32.99 8.82 -7.48
CA SER A 258 -31.89 8.23 -6.71
C SER A 258 -31.98 6.71 -6.70
N VAL A 259 -30.85 6.03 -6.51
CA VAL A 259 -30.78 4.56 -6.39
C VAL A 259 -31.41 4.06 -5.11
N THR A 260 -31.52 4.91 -4.10
CA THR A 260 -32.16 4.63 -2.80
C THR A 260 -33.65 4.34 -2.90
N ASP A 261 -34.31 4.70 -4.02
CA ASP A 261 -35.73 4.47 -4.24
C ASP A 261 -36.04 3.10 -4.93
N LEU A 262 -35.02 2.27 -5.16
CA LEU A 262 -35.17 0.97 -5.78
C LEU A 262 -35.71 -0.05 -4.76
N THR A 263 -36.85 -0.69 -5.11
CA THR A 263 -37.36 -1.84 -4.35
C THR A 263 -36.53 -3.09 -4.63
N ASP A 264 -36.48 -4.07 -3.71
CA ASP A 264 -35.73 -5.33 -3.85
C ASP A 264 -36.00 -6.04 -5.20
N ARG A 265 -37.21 -6.01 -5.69
CA ARG A 265 -37.58 -6.59 -6.99
C ARG A 265 -36.89 -5.86 -8.15
N ARG A 266 -36.80 -4.54 -8.11
CA ARG A 266 -36.11 -3.74 -9.14
C ARG A 266 -34.59 -3.90 -9.05
N ILE A 267 -34.07 -4.13 -7.86
CA ILE A 267 -32.66 -4.48 -7.65
C ILE A 267 -32.34 -5.82 -8.33
N MET A 268 -33.18 -6.84 -8.14
CA MET A 268 -33.00 -8.13 -8.84
C MET A 268 -33.13 -8.02 -10.37
N GLU A 269 -34.05 -7.20 -10.87
CA GLU A 269 -34.17 -6.93 -12.31
C GLU A 269 -32.94 -6.19 -12.86
N LEU A 270 -32.38 -5.26 -12.08
CA LEU A 270 -31.13 -4.57 -12.41
C LEU A 270 -29.96 -5.55 -12.43
N GLU A 271 -29.84 -6.41 -11.43
CA GLU A 271 -28.80 -7.45 -11.39
C GLU A 271 -28.87 -8.43 -12.55
N GLN A 272 -30.09 -8.88 -12.91
CA GLN A 272 -30.28 -9.75 -14.07
C GLN A 272 -29.87 -9.08 -15.38
N ALA A 273 -30.22 -7.81 -15.54
CA ALA A 273 -29.89 -7.07 -16.73
C ALA A 273 -28.40 -6.65 -16.78
N LEU A 274 -27.78 -6.33 -15.64
CA LEU A 274 -26.35 -6.13 -15.50
C LEU A 274 -25.56 -7.42 -15.76
N SER A 275 -26.11 -8.58 -15.36
CA SER A 275 -25.61 -9.90 -15.70
C SER A 275 -25.62 -10.14 -17.21
N ALA A 276 -26.74 -9.83 -17.86
CA ALA A 276 -26.89 -10.02 -19.30
C ALA A 276 -25.92 -9.17 -20.14
N ILE A 277 -25.48 -8.00 -19.64
CA ILE A 277 -24.48 -7.13 -20.30
C ILE A 277 -23.06 -7.32 -19.75
N GLY A 278 -22.83 -8.31 -18.87
CA GLY A 278 -21.50 -8.70 -18.37
C GLY A 278 -20.97 -7.87 -17.21
N ILE A 279 -21.77 -7.01 -16.59
CA ILE A 279 -21.34 -6.23 -15.41
C ILE A 279 -21.22 -7.10 -14.16
N LEU A 280 -21.85 -8.29 -14.14
CA LEU A 280 -21.59 -9.30 -13.10
C LEU A 280 -20.15 -9.82 -13.12
N THR A 281 -19.51 -9.86 -14.29
CA THR A 281 -18.08 -10.14 -14.38
C THR A 281 -17.24 -9.04 -13.73
N PHE A 282 -17.74 -7.81 -13.74
CA PHE A 282 -17.12 -6.70 -13.03
C PHE A 282 -17.17 -6.89 -11.51
N LYS A 283 -18.31 -7.34 -10.97
CA LYS A 283 -18.48 -7.76 -9.58
C LYS A 283 -17.52 -8.90 -9.22
N GLU A 284 -17.43 -9.91 -10.08
CA GLU A 284 -16.49 -11.04 -9.95
C GLU A 284 -15.03 -10.58 -9.99
N ILE A 285 -14.66 -9.64 -10.87
CA ILE A 285 -13.29 -9.11 -10.96
C ILE A 285 -12.91 -8.38 -9.67
N ILE A 286 -13.81 -7.54 -9.14
CA ILE A 286 -13.58 -6.87 -7.86
C ILE A 286 -13.44 -7.91 -6.75
N LEU A 287 -14.32 -8.91 -6.71
CA LEU A 287 -14.25 -10.01 -5.74
C LEU A 287 -12.96 -10.82 -5.88
N GLN A 288 -12.52 -11.15 -7.10
CA GLN A 288 -11.28 -11.90 -7.32
C GLN A 288 -10.05 -11.09 -6.91
N SER A 289 -10.00 -9.80 -7.22
CA SER A 289 -8.90 -8.93 -6.76
C SER A 289 -8.85 -8.82 -5.24
N PHE A 290 -10.00 -8.95 -4.60
CA PHE A 290 -10.17 -8.99 -3.16
C PHE A 290 -9.75 -10.34 -2.57
N MET A 291 -10.22 -11.45 -3.16
CA MET A 291 -9.93 -12.82 -2.73
C MET A 291 -8.45 -13.14 -2.78
N TYR A 292 -7.73 -12.65 -3.78
CA TYR A 292 -6.29 -12.84 -3.89
C TYR A 292 -5.51 -12.23 -2.71
N TYR A 293 -6.03 -11.15 -2.13
CA TYR A 293 -5.42 -10.52 -0.95
C TYR A 293 -5.77 -11.25 0.37
N LEU A 294 -6.97 -11.85 0.43
CA LEU A 294 -7.52 -12.43 1.66
C LEU A 294 -7.20 -13.92 1.84
N ASP A 295 -6.62 -14.58 0.83
CA ASP A 295 -6.43 -16.04 0.81
C ASP A 295 -5.44 -16.56 1.87
N VAL A 296 -4.79 -15.66 2.61
CA VAL A 296 -3.74 -16.04 3.55
C VAL A 296 -4.19 -16.00 5.03
N ASP A 297 -5.16 -15.14 5.43
CA ASP A 297 -5.40 -14.88 6.85
C ASP A 297 -6.87 -14.79 7.34
N LEU A 298 -7.87 -14.88 6.46
CA LEU A 298 -9.26 -14.72 6.87
C LEU A 298 -10.05 -16.03 6.77
N GLY A 299 -10.76 -16.37 7.83
CA GLY A 299 -11.67 -17.50 7.85
C GLY A 299 -12.82 -17.34 6.83
N PHE A 300 -13.36 -18.47 6.36
CA PHE A 300 -14.45 -18.53 5.36
C PHE A 300 -15.64 -17.60 5.64
N TYR A 301 -15.97 -17.37 6.91
CA TYR A 301 -17.06 -16.48 7.32
C TYR A 301 -16.79 -15.01 7.00
N ASP A 302 -15.55 -14.56 7.14
CA ASP A 302 -15.18 -13.18 6.86
C ASP A 302 -15.21 -12.87 5.36
N LEU A 303 -14.84 -13.85 4.53
CA LEU A 303 -14.95 -13.76 3.07
C LEU A 303 -16.39 -13.61 2.59
N GLN A 304 -17.31 -14.34 3.20
CA GLN A 304 -18.73 -14.27 2.85
C GLN A 304 -19.34 -12.92 3.23
N MET A 305 -19.00 -12.41 4.41
CA MET A 305 -19.45 -11.10 4.88
C MET A 305 -18.93 -9.94 4.00
N VAL A 306 -17.68 -10.05 3.53
CA VAL A 306 -17.09 -9.09 2.57
C VAL A 306 -17.80 -9.18 1.22
N LYS A 307 -18.06 -10.39 0.75
CA LYS A 307 -18.81 -10.65 -0.48
C LYS A 307 -20.20 -10.01 -0.42
N GLU A 308 -20.95 -10.23 0.65
CA GLU A 308 -22.27 -9.65 0.88
C GLU A 308 -22.23 -8.12 0.94
N LYS A 309 -21.21 -7.55 1.60
CA LYS A 309 -21.01 -6.09 1.67
C LYS A 309 -20.69 -5.50 0.31
N LEU A 310 -19.80 -6.12 -0.47
CA LEU A 310 -19.53 -5.73 -1.86
C LEU A 310 -20.78 -5.86 -2.71
N GLU A 311 -21.52 -6.95 -2.55
CA GLU A 311 -22.76 -7.20 -3.25
C GLU A 311 -23.82 -6.13 -2.96
N SER A 312 -23.91 -5.66 -1.73
CA SER A 312 -24.83 -4.60 -1.34
C SER A 312 -24.37 -3.20 -1.78
N SER A 313 -23.08 -2.99 -2.00
CA SER A 313 -22.51 -1.67 -2.39
C SER A 313 -22.49 -1.46 -3.91
N ILE A 314 -22.64 -2.51 -4.73
CA ILE A 314 -22.62 -2.45 -6.20
C ILE A 314 -24.00 -2.06 -6.79
N ILE A 315 -25.01 -1.91 -5.99
CA ILE A 315 -26.32 -1.42 -6.38
C ILE A 315 -26.39 0.06 -6.01
#